data_74428dbeaa293816584861665df311a9
#
_entry.id   74428dbeaa293816584861665df311a9
#
_cell.length_a   1.000
_cell.length_b   1.000
_cell.length_c   1.000
_cell.angle_alpha   90.00
_cell.angle_beta   90.00
_cell.angle_gamma   90.00
#
_symmetry.space_group_name_H-M   'P 1'
#
loop_
_entity.id
_entity.type
_entity.pdbx_description
1 polymer ?
#
loop_
_entity_poly.entity_id
_entity_poly.type
_entity_poly.pdbx_seq_one_letter_code
_entity_poly.pdbx_strand_id
1 'polypeptide(L)'
;MGPVQAQVTRRCSAGRGIGDRACLVLAGLALGTPAAFAQAVPPALVPVLESLHSTNEWTLTQQVALCEIPAPPFGEAARARDFSGRLRAAGLSDVRTDTTGNVIARRPGTGNGPTLVLSAHLDTVFPDSTDVRVRRTGTRFEGPGIADDCRGLAILLAVARALEQSRIRTAGSILFVGTVGEEGLGNLRGVRNLFRELGEGIDAFITVDASGHSVAHQAVGSIRYRVRVKGPGGHSWSDFGTPSAVHALGRATAALADLEVPASPRTTFNAGVVRGGTSINAIAAEASFDLDLRSISPEALAALDARARTAIRQGVAAEEARWPESKVRFELSFDTLGVRPAGMLADTARLVRVARQSARSLGISPEPATISSDANLPLSLGVPALALGIGGTSRGEHSLEESYDDGPDGWRAVQWAALLAVSYVGLK
;
A
#
# COMPACT_ATOMS: atom_id res chain seq x y z
N MET A 1 13.62 16.43 48.56
CA MET A 1 13.81 15.48 49.68
C MET A 1 14.08 14.13 49.06
N GLY A 2 15.25 13.62 49.28
CA GLY A 2 15.90 12.57 48.53
C GLY A 2 15.60 11.13 48.96
N PRO A 3 16.28 10.18 48.33
CA PRO A 3 15.91 8.77 48.28
C PRO A 3 16.55 7.92 49.38
N VAL A 4 15.97 6.77 49.67
CA VAL A 4 16.58 5.74 50.52
C VAL A 4 16.85 4.49 49.71
N GLN A 5 18.13 4.21 49.50
CA GLN A 5 18.66 2.92 49.09
C GLN A 5 18.73 1.96 50.28
N ALA A 6 18.37 0.70 50.08
CA ALA A 6 18.66 -0.40 51.00
C ALA A 6 19.50 -1.46 50.28
N GLN A 7 20.78 -1.53 50.63
CA GLN A 7 21.69 -2.66 50.34
C GLN A 7 21.47 -3.76 51.37
N VAL A 8 21.33 -5.00 50.88
CA VAL A 8 21.44 -6.19 51.76
C VAL A 8 22.63 -7.01 51.32
N THR A 9 23.69 -6.94 52.14
CA THR A 9 24.86 -7.84 52.07
C THR A 9 24.58 -9.10 52.86
N ARG A 10 24.76 -10.28 52.27
CA ARG A 10 24.88 -11.54 53.02
C ARG A 10 26.30 -12.12 52.86
N ARG A 11 26.95 -12.31 53.98
CA ARG A 11 28.26 -12.97 54.15
C ARG A 11 28.12 -14.48 53.99
N CYS A 12 29.03 -15.10 53.24
CA CYS A 12 29.25 -16.53 53.28
C CYS A 12 30.30 -16.87 54.33
N SER A 13 29.98 -17.80 55.23
CA SER A 13 30.90 -18.45 56.15
C SER A 13 31.41 -19.76 55.56
N ALA A 14 32.71 -20.00 55.68
CA ALA A 14 33.42 -21.21 55.21
C ALA A 14 33.22 -22.37 56.18
N GLY A 15 32.92 -23.54 55.64
CA GLY A 15 33.00 -24.82 56.36
C GLY A 15 33.74 -25.84 55.49
N ARG A 16 34.83 -26.41 56.07
CA ARG A 16 35.67 -27.47 55.48
C ARG A 16 34.99 -28.83 55.59
N GLY A 17 35.09 -29.64 54.51
CA GLY A 17 34.75 -31.07 54.53
C GLY A 17 35.30 -31.78 53.30
N ILE A 18 36.20 -32.72 53.51
CA ILE A 18 36.92 -33.55 52.55
C ILE A 18 36.00 -34.65 52.01
N GLY A 19 35.99 -34.92 50.70
CA GLY A 19 35.30 -36.07 50.12
C GLY A 19 35.48 -36.17 48.61
N ASP A 20 36.41 -36.99 48.15
CA ASP A 20 36.63 -37.39 46.76
C ASP A 20 35.37 -37.92 46.11
N ARG A 21 34.96 -37.31 45.01
CA ARG A 21 34.11 -37.97 44.00
C ARG A 21 34.41 -37.41 42.62
N ALA A 22 34.60 -38.34 41.70
CA ALA A 22 34.92 -38.17 40.28
C ALA A 22 34.02 -37.16 39.57
N CYS A 23 34.59 -36.15 38.90
CA CYS A 23 33.94 -35.32 37.94
C CYS A 23 33.71 -36.08 36.63
N LEU A 24 32.47 -36.51 36.37
CA LEU A 24 32.02 -36.84 35.01
C LEU A 24 31.88 -35.52 34.22
N VAL A 25 32.76 -35.33 33.25
CA VAL A 25 32.63 -34.26 32.24
C VAL A 25 31.52 -34.68 31.28
N LEU A 26 30.33 -34.17 31.48
CA LEU A 26 29.27 -34.19 30.45
C LEU A 26 29.65 -33.15 29.39
N ALA A 27 30.19 -33.63 28.26
CA ALA A 27 30.31 -32.83 27.05
C ALA A 27 28.90 -32.49 26.55
N GLY A 28 28.45 -31.26 26.82
CA GLY A 28 27.25 -30.73 26.26
C GLY A 28 27.37 -30.58 24.74
N LEU A 29 26.70 -31.48 23.98
CA LEU A 29 26.48 -31.27 22.56
C LEU A 29 25.66 -29.95 22.45
N ALA A 30 26.33 -28.88 22.08
CA ALA A 30 25.67 -27.69 21.56
C ALA A 30 24.96 -28.08 20.27
N LEU A 31 23.64 -28.31 20.35
CA LEU A 31 22.80 -28.38 19.17
C LEU A 31 22.86 -26.99 18.52
N GLY A 32 23.80 -26.84 17.59
CA GLY A 32 23.84 -25.67 16.70
C GLY A 32 22.49 -25.58 15.99
N THR A 33 21.77 -24.50 16.23
CA THR A 33 20.65 -24.11 15.40
C THR A 33 21.11 -24.17 13.95
N PRO A 34 20.35 -24.84 13.03
CA PRO A 34 20.75 -24.87 11.64
C PRO A 34 20.79 -23.42 11.15
N ALA A 35 21.97 -22.94 10.80
CA ALA A 35 22.13 -21.71 10.05
C ALA A 35 21.23 -21.86 8.82
N ALA A 36 20.20 -21.02 8.72
CA ALA A 36 19.34 -20.98 7.55
C ALA A 36 20.26 -20.69 6.36
N PHE A 37 20.52 -21.70 5.54
CA PHE A 37 21.31 -21.56 4.33
C PHE A 37 20.65 -20.48 3.49
N ALA A 38 21.24 -19.30 3.42
CA ALA A 38 20.90 -18.31 2.40
C ALA A 38 21.14 -19.00 1.06
N GLN A 39 20.09 -19.25 0.31
CA GLN A 39 20.22 -19.86 -1.00
C GLN A 39 21.03 -18.89 -1.86
N ALA A 40 22.16 -19.34 -2.38
CA ALA A 40 22.99 -18.50 -3.21
C ALA A 40 22.22 -18.00 -4.44
N VAL A 41 22.48 -16.76 -4.85
CA VAL A 41 21.96 -16.23 -6.10
C VAL A 41 22.33 -17.19 -7.23
N PRO A 42 21.38 -17.60 -8.11
CA PRO A 42 21.71 -18.43 -9.25
C PRO A 42 22.84 -17.80 -10.10
N PRO A 43 23.91 -18.51 -10.45
CA PRO A 43 25.06 -17.93 -11.16
C PRO A 43 24.68 -17.16 -12.44
N ALA A 44 23.67 -17.63 -13.16
CA ALA A 44 23.18 -16.97 -14.37
C ALA A 44 22.55 -15.59 -14.09
N LEU A 45 22.09 -15.32 -12.87
CA LEU A 45 21.51 -14.03 -12.49
C LEU A 45 22.55 -13.02 -11.96
N VAL A 46 23.74 -13.45 -11.59
CA VAL A 46 24.78 -12.55 -11.06
C VAL A 46 25.07 -11.40 -12.02
N PRO A 47 25.32 -11.61 -13.33
CA PRO A 47 25.56 -10.51 -14.26
C PRO A 47 24.37 -9.56 -14.41
N VAL A 48 23.13 -10.07 -14.28
CA VAL A 48 21.92 -9.23 -14.32
C VAL A 48 21.86 -8.30 -13.12
N LEU A 49 22.13 -8.85 -11.93
CA LEU A 49 22.11 -8.06 -10.69
C LEU A 49 23.24 -7.02 -10.68
N GLU A 50 24.43 -7.37 -11.15
CA GLU A 50 25.56 -6.44 -11.33
C GLU A 50 25.21 -5.31 -12.32
N SER A 51 24.56 -5.65 -13.44
CA SER A 51 24.09 -4.66 -14.41
C SER A 51 23.06 -3.69 -13.80
N LEU A 52 22.11 -4.20 -13.00
CA LEU A 52 21.14 -3.36 -12.30
C LEU A 52 21.81 -2.36 -11.33
N HIS A 53 22.84 -2.82 -10.62
CA HIS A 53 23.63 -1.93 -9.76
C HIS A 53 24.42 -0.90 -10.56
N SER A 54 25.20 -1.34 -11.56
CA SER A 54 26.06 -0.43 -12.36
C SER A 54 25.26 0.58 -13.20
N THR A 55 24.00 0.28 -13.50
CA THR A 55 23.10 1.17 -14.25
C THR A 55 22.06 1.87 -13.37
N ASN A 56 22.25 1.95 -12.06
CA ASN A 56 21.28 2.57 -11.15
C ASN A 56 20.98 4.03 -11.51
N GLU A 57 21.99 4.79 -11.97
CA GLU A 57 21.79 6.18 -12.40
C GLU A 57 20.80 6.29 -13.57
N TRP A 58 20.80 5.31 -14.48
CA TRP A 58 19.77 5.23 -15.52
C TRP A 58 18.38 5.05 -14.91
N THR A 59 18.24 4.19 -13.90
CA THR A 59 16.96 3.96 -13.20
C THR A 59 16.46 5.23 -12.53
N LEU A 60 17.33 5.98 -11.85
CA LEU A 60 17.01 7.27 -11.24
C LEU A 60 16.60 8.33 -12.29
N THR A 61 17.24 8.32 -13.44
CA THR A 61 16.87 9.19 -14.58
C THR A 61 15.47 8.84 -15.10
N GLN A 62 15.11 7.56 -15.20
CA GLN A 62 13.75 7.16 -15.60
C GLN A 62 12.71 7.59 -14.56
N GLN A 63 13.03 7.46 -13.26
CA GLN A 63 12.17 7.88 -12.16
C GLN A 63 11.81 9.37 -12.28
N VAL A 64 12.82 10.24 -12.42
CA VAL A 64 12.62 11.68 -12.60
C VAL A 64 11.78 11.98 -13.83
N ALA A 65 12.15 11.42 -14.98
CA ALA A 65 11.48 11.72 -16.25
C ALA A 65 10.01 11.25 -16.29
N LEU A 66 9.66 10.16 -15.59
CA LEU A 66 8.27 9.73 -15.44
C LEU A 66 7.52 10.64 -14.47
N CYS A 67 8.18 11.05 -13.38
CA CYS A 67 7.56 11.86 -12.35
C CYS A 67 7.16 13.26 -12.84
N GLU A 68 7.99 13.85 -13.70
CA GLU A 68 7.75 15.19 -14.30
C GLU A 68 6.59 15.21 -15.33
N ILE A 69 5.86 14.11 -15.51
CA ILE A 69 4.63 14.05 -16.29
C ILE A 69 3.45 14.03 -15.33
N PRO A 70 2.62 15.09 -15.23
CA PRO A 70 1.45 15.08 -14.36
C PRO A 70 0.51 13.89 -14.68
N ALA A 71 0.01 13.22 -13.63
CA ALA A 71 -0.85 12.06 -13.78
C ALA A 71 -1.82 11.89 -12.59
N PRO A 72 -2.79 12.79 -12.38
CA PRO A 72 -3.84 12.56 -11.40
C PRO A 72 -4.69 11.35 -11.76
N PRO A 73 -5.44 10.75 -10.82
CA PRO A 73 -6.43 9.74 -11.15
C PRO A 73 -7.38 10.23 -12.25
N PHE A 74 -7.56 9.42 -13.30
CA PHE A 74 -8.27 9.71 -14.56
C PHE A 74 -7.52 10.63 -15.54
N GLY A 75 -6.32 11.13 -15.19
CA GLY A 75 -5.44 11.95 -16.02
C GLY A 75 -4.13 11.27 -16.47
N GLU A 76 -4.01 9.95 -16.29
CA GLU A 76 -2.75 9.19 -16.45
C GLU A 76 -2.28 9.02 -17.90
N ALA A 77 -3.09 9.38 -18.88
CA ALA A 77 -2.86 9.03 -20.28
C ALA A 77 -1.49 9.48 -20.85
N ALA A 78 -0.97 10.61 -20.41
CA ALA A 78 0.33 11.12 -20.86
C ALA A 78 1.48 10.26 -20.34
N ARG A 79 1.50 9.99 -19.04
CA ARG A 79 2.49 9.13 -18.37
C ARG A 79 2.40 7.69 -18.89
N ALA A 80 1.20 7.16 -19.11
CA ALA A 80 0.98 5.83 -19.67
C ALA A 80 1.58 5.68 -21.09
N ARG A 81 1.42 6.69 -21.95
CA ARG A 81 2.05 6.69 -23.28
C ARG A 81 3.57 6.69 -23.19
N ASP A 82 4.15 7.53 -22.32
CA ASP A 82 5.59 7.61 -22.12
C ASP A 82 6.16 6.31 -21.56
N PHE A 83 5.52 5.75 -20.51
CA PHE A 83 5.89 4.46 -19.91
C PHE A 83 5.83 3.31 -20.91
N SER A 84 4.77 3.26 -21.75
CA SER A 84 4.64 2.29 -22.84
C SER A 84 5.78 2.39 -23.86
N GLY A 85 6.19 3.61 -24.22
CA GLY A 85 7.34 3.85 -25.10
C GLY A 85 8.66 3.34 -24.49
N ARG A 86 8.88 3.60 -23.19
CA ARG A 86 10.05 3.14 -22.46
C ARG A 86 10.13 1.63 -22.33
N LEU A 87 9.00 0.93 -22.11
CA LEU A 87 8.95 -0.54 -22.09
C LEU A 87 9.34 -1.14 -23.44
N ARG A 88 8.89 -0.53 -24.55
CA ARG A 88 9.34 -0.94 -25.90
C ARG A 88 10.83 -0.68 -26.11
N ALA A 89 11.32 0.47 -25.67
CA ALA A 89 12.76 0.80 -25.73
C ALA A 89 13.61 -0.13 -24.84
N ALA A 90 13.04 -0.68 -23.76
CA ALA A 90 13.66 -1.70 -22.94
C ALA A 90 13.74 -3.07 -23.61
N GLY A 91 13.08 -3.29 -24.75
CA GLY A 91 13.14 -4.52 -25.54
C GLY A 91 11.85 -5.35 -25.55
N LEU A 92 10.81 -4.94 -24.83
CA LEU A 92 9.54 -5.66 -24.82
C LEU A 92 8.73 -5.36 -26.09
N SER A 93 8.33 -6.40 -26.81
CA SER A 93 7.60 -6.29 -28.08
C SER A 93 6.07 -6.33 -27.92
N ASP A 94 5.58 -7.06 -26.91
CA ASP A 94 4.15 -7.20 -26.62
C ASP A 94 3.74 -6.16 -25.56
N VAL A 95 3.60 -4.89 -25.99
CA VAL A 95 3.23 -3.76 -25.13
C VAL A 95 1.92 -3.16 -25.63
N ARG A 96 0.88 -3.20 -24.80
CA ARG A 96 -0.44 -2.65 -25.11
C ARG A 96 -0.97 -1.76 -23.97
N THR A 97 -1.93 -0.93 -24.29
CA THR A 97 -2.75 -0.21 -23.31
C THR A 97 -4.15 -0.83 -23.34
N ASP A 98 -4.70 -1.15 -22.16
CA ASP A 98 -6.06 -1.68 -22.06
C ASP A 98 -7.12 -0.56 -22.10
N THR A 99 -8.40 -0.95 -22.05
CA THR A 99 -9.54 -0.01 -22.14
C THR A 99 -9.65 0.94 -20.95
N THR A 100 -9.02 0.63 -19.84
CA THR A 100 -9.03 1.47 -18.62
C THR A 100 -7.83 2.41 -18.58
N GLY A 101 -6.78 2.11 -19.36
CA GLY A 101 -5.55 2.90 -19.44
C GLY A 101 -4.32 2.23 -18.85
N ASN A 102 -4.43 1.01 -18.30
CA ASN A 102 -3.25 0.27 -17.85
C ASN A 102 -2.30 0.02 -19.02
N VAL A 103 -1.01 0.15 -18.77
CA VAL A 103 0.03 -0.30 -19.71
C VAL A 103 0.45 -1.71 -19.33
N ILE A 104 0.31 -2.65 -20.25
CA ILE A 104 0.63 -4.07 -20.04
C ILE A 104 1.69 -4.48 -21.04
N ALA A 105 2.83 -4.98 -20.55
CA ALA A 105 3.90 -5.50 -21.37
C ALA A 105 4.20 -6.94 -20.95
N ARG A 106 4.14 -7.87 -21.91
CA ARG A 106 4.35 -9.29 -21.65
C ARG A 106 5.76 -9.72 -22.04
N ARG A 107 6.45 -10.36 -21.09
CA ARG A 107 7.66 -11.12 -21.32
C ARG A 107 7.32 -12.61 -21.23
N PRO A 108 7.26 -13.33 -22.37
CA PRO A 108 6.81 -14.72 -22.39
C PRO A 108 7.82 -15.64 -21.72
N GLY A 109 7.33 -16.63 -20.98
CA GLY A 109 8.11 -17.79 -20.54
C GLY A 109 8.27 -18.82 -21.66
N THR A 110 9.14 -19.79 -21.42
CA THR A 110 9.46 -20.85 -22.39
C THR A 110 8.83 -22.20 -22.07
N GLY A 111 8.02 -22.30 -21.02
CA GLY A 111 7.40 -23.52 -20.53
C GLY A 111 6.09 -23.26 -19.79
N ASN A 112 5.67 -24.26 -19.00
CA ASN A 112 4.43 -24.22 -18.23
C ASN A 112 4.65 -23.65 -16.82
N GLY A 113 5.50 -22.62 -16.68
CA GLY A 113 5.68 -21.92 -15.43
C GLY A 113 4.57 -20.91 -15.16
N PRO A 114 4.48 -20.34 -13.94
CA PRO A 114 3.43 -19.41 -13.58
C PRO A 114 3.55 -18.07 -14.31
N THR A 115 2.43 -17.37 -14.43
CA THR A 115 2.38 -15.97 -14.86
C THR A 115 2.40 -15.07 -13.64
N LEU A 116 3.44 -14.26 -13.52
CA LEU A 116 3.60 -13.25 -12.49
C LEU A 116 3.31 -11.87 -13.07
N VAL A 117 2.47 -11.10 -12.39
CA VAL A 117 2.37 -9.65 -12.60
C VAL A 117 3.38 -8.95 -11.70
N LEU A 118 4.20 -8.08 -12.28
CA LEU A 118 5.01 -7.08 -11.58
C LEU A 118 4.47 -5.71 -11.95
N SER A 119 3.86 -5.00 -11.00
CA SER A 119 3.15 -3.74 -11.22
C SER A 119 3.71 -2.58 -10.42
N ALA A 120 3.38 -1.38 -10.86
CA ALA A 120 3.53 -0.10 -10.20
C ALA A 120 2.42 0.81 -10.73
N HIS A 121 1.97 1.80 -9.95
CA HIS A 121 0.88 2.64 -10.45
C HIS A 121 1.37 3.89 -11.18
N LEU A 122 0.56 4.35 -12.15
CA LEU A 122 0.87 5.48 -13.02
C LEU A 122 0.40 6.81 -12.43
N ASP A 123 -0.62 6.79 -11.59
CA ASP A 123 -1.21 7.99 -11.03
C ASP A 123 -0.47 8.49 -9.78
N THR A 124 -0.78 9.71 -9.39
CA THR A 124 -0.37 10.34 -8.12
C THR A 124 -1.55 11.12 -7.56
N VAL A 125 -1.54 11.43 -6.26
CA VAL A 125 -2.63 12.19 -5.60
C VAL A 125 -2.74 13.65 -6.06
N PHE A 126 -1.78 14.14 -6.84
CA PHE A 126 -1.64 15.56 -7.16
C PHE A 126 -2.45 15.96 -8.40
N PRO A 127 -3.19 17.08 -8.36
CA PRO A 127 -3.93 17.59 -9.54
C PRO A 127 -2.96 18.06 -10.66
N ASP A 128 -3.45 18.11 -11.90
CA ASP A 128 -2.69 18.52 -13.09
C ASP A 128 -1.99 19.89 -12.95
N SER A 129 -2.55 20.78 -12.11
CA SER A 129 -1.97 22.11 -11.86
C SER A 129 -0.75 22.12 -10.95
N THR A 130 -0.39 20.97 -10.37
CA THR A 130 0.76 20.86 -9.47
C THR A 130 2.08 20.93 -10.25
N ASP A 131 3.03 21.72 -9.75
CA ASP A 131 4.40 21.70 -10.27
C ASP A 131 5.08 20.39 -9.84
N VAL A 132 5.25 19.50 -10.80
CA VAL A 132 5.85 18.17 -10.59
C VAL A 132 7.34 18.09 -10.96
N ARG A 133 7.99 19.24 -11.15
CA ARG A 133 9.44 19.27 -11.42
C ARG A 133 10.21 18.70 -10.25
N VAL A 134 11.17 17.85 -10.56
CA VAL A 134 12.01 17.19 -9.56
C VAL A 134 13.30 17.96 -9.33
N ARG A 135 13.64 18.21 -8.07
CA ARG A 135 14.94 18.75 -7.67
C ARG A 135 15.81 17.64 -7.13
N ARG A 136 17.05 17.60 -7.57
CA ARG A 136 18.04 16.61 -7.11
C ARG A 136 19.17 17.28 -6.34
N THR A 137 19.49 16.73 -5.17
CA THR A 137 20.66 17.10 -4.36
C THR A 137 21.38 15.82 -3.93
N GLY A 138 22.48 15.50 -4.60
CA GLY A 138 23.20 14.23 -4.36
C GLY A 138 22.34 13.01 -4.67
N THR A 139 22.06 12.20 -3.66
CA THR A 139 21.22 10.99 -3.74
C THR A 139 19.74 11.27 -3.49
N ARG A 140 19.41 12.50 -3.06
CA ARG A 140 18.05 12.92 -2.70
C ARG A 140 17.36 13.62 -3.86
N PHE A 141 16.12 13.21 -4.11
CA PHE A 141 15.20 13.74 -5.10
C PHE A 141 13.97 14.30 -4.38
N GLU A 142 13.51 15.48 -4.74
CA GLU A 142 12.37 16.18 -4.15
C GLU A 142 11.39 16.56 -5.25
N GLY A 143 10.15 16.10 -5.12
CA GLY A 143 9.07 16.41 -6.05
C GLY A 143 7.84 15.54 -5.78
N PRO A 144 6.63 16.07 -6.05
CA PRO A 144 5.37 15.34 -5.81
C PRO A 144 5.30 14.03 -6.60
N GLY A 145 5.08 12.90 -5.92
CA GLY A 145 4.99 11.57 -6.53
C GLY A 145 6.35 10.91 -6.83
N ILE A 146 7.47 11.49 -6.36
CA ILE A 146 8.80 10.97 -6.71
C ILE A 146 9.08 9.59 -6.15
N ALA A 147 8.52 9.27 -5.00
CA ALA A 147 8.56 7.95 -4.39
C ALA A 147 7.31 7.13 -4.77
N ASP A 148 6.15 7.73 -4.63
CA ASP A 148 4.82 7.14 -4.77
C ASP A 148 4.14 7.59 -6.09
N ASP A 149 4.22 6.82 -7.21
CA ASP A 149 4.95 5.56 -7.37
C ASP A 149 5.91 5.62 -8.59
N CYS A 150 6.49 6.82 -8.84
CA CYS A 150 7.46 6.99 -9.93
C CYS A 150 8.69 6.08 -9.75
N ARG A 151 9.05 5.76 -8.50
CA ARG A 151 10.15 4.84 -8.22
C ARG A 151 9.80 3.41 -8.60
N GLY A 152 8.60 2.93 -8.27
CA GLY A 152 8.12 1.60 -8.68
C GLY A 152 8.11 1.46 -10.20
N LEU A 153 7.58 2.43 -10.93
CA LEU A 153 7.62 2.44 -12.40
C LEU A 153 9.04 2.35 -12.95
N ALA A 154 10.00 3.09 -12.37
CA ALA A 154 11.40 3.03 -12.78
C ALA A 154 12.05 1.67 -12.49
N ILE A 155 11.70 1.03 -11.36
CA ILE A 155 12.13 -0.33 -11.03
C ILE A 155 11.61 -1.32 -12.09
N LEU A 156 10.34 -1.23 -12.48
CA LEU A 156 9.79 -2.08 -13.54
C LEU A 156 10.58 -1.96 -14.85
N LEU A 157 10.89 -0.72 -15.27
CA LEU A 157 11.68 -0.46 -16.47
C LEU A 157 13.08 -1.06 -16.38
N ALA A 158 13.75 -0.89 -15.23
CA ALA A 158 15.10 -1.40 -15.02
C ALA A 158 15.13 -2.93 -15.07
N VAL A 159 14.17 -3.59 -14.39
CA VAL A 159 14.05 -5.05 -14.40
C VAL A 159 13.77 -5.57 -15.82
N ALA A 160 12.80 -4.98 -16.52
CA ALA A 160 12.47 -5.35 -17.89
C ALA A 160 13.70 -5.25 -18.81
N ARG A 161 14.39 -4.10 -18.80
CA ARG A 161 15.59 -3.85 -19.60
C ARG A 161 16.70 -4.85 -19.29
N ALA A 162 17.00 -5.10 -18.03
CA ALA A 162 18.08 -6.01 -17.64
C ALA A 162 17.79 -7.46 -18.05
N LEU A 163 16.54 -7.92 -17.93
CA LEU A 163 16.13 -9.26 -18.34
C LEU A 163 16.18 -9.45 -19.86
N GLU A 164 15.81 -8.43 -20.64
CA GLU A 164 15.88 -8.48 -22.10
C GLU A 164 17.34 -8.45 -22.59
N GLN A 165 18.16 -7.57 -22.04
CA GLN A 165 19.59 -7.45 -22.43
C GLN A 165 20.40 -8.69 -22.07
N SER A 166 20.12 -9.33 -20.93
CA SER A 166 20.80 -10.56 -20.49
C SER A 166 20.38 -11.80 -21.26
N ARG A 167 19.29 -11.75 -22.01
CA ARG A 167 18.67 -12.90 -22.70
C ARG A 167 18.36 -14.09 -21.78
N ILE A 168 18.21 -13.84 -20.48
CA ILE A 168 17.79 -14.86 -19.52
C ILE A 168 16.43 -15.41 -19.91
N ARG A 169 16.28 -16.74 -19.87
CA ARG A 169 15.02 -17.42 -20.15
C ARG A 169 14.36 -17.85 -18.85
N THR A 170 13.04 -17.68 -18.77
CA THR A 170 12.22 -18.09 -17.64
C THR A 170 11.23 -19.19 -18.05
N ALA A 171 10.86 -20.04 -17.10
CA ALA A 171 9.84 -21.06 -17.34
C ALA A 171 8.46 -20.41 -17.48
N GLY A 172 8.10 -19.55 -16.54
CA GLY A 172 6.86 -18.77 -16.55
C GLY A 172 7.00 -17.38 -17.18
N SER A 173 5.87 -16.72 -17.38
CA SER A 173 5.77 -15.39 -17.96
C SER A 173 5.83 -14.30 -16.89
N ILE A 174 6.32 -13.10 -17.26
CA ILE A 174 6.24 -11.90 -16.44
C ILE A 174 5.44 -10.85 -17.20
N LEU A 175 4.39 -10.32 -16.57
CA LEU A 175 3.66 -9.15 -17.04
C LEU A 175 4.16 -7.93 -16.28
N PHE A 176 4.74 -6.95 -16.98
CA PHE A 176 5.06 -5.63 -16.43
C PHE A 176 3.86 -4.74 -16.64
N VAL A 177 3.29 -4.22 -15.55
CA VAL A 177 2.02 -3.49 -15.63
C VAL A 177 2.15 -2.12 -14.95
N GLY A 178 1.94 -1.05 -15.73
CA GLY A 178 1.64 0.27 -15.17
C GLY A 178 0.14 0.37 -14.95
N THR A 179 -0.31 0.36 -13.71
CA THR A 179 -1.73 0.42 -13.36
C THR A 179 -2.22 1.86 -13.28
N VAL A 180 -3.52 2.09 -13.48
CA VAL A 180 -4.17 3.40 -13.35
C VAL A 180 -5.16 3.42 -12.20
N GLY A 181 -5.28 4.58 -11.53
CA GLY A 181 -6.28 4.80 -10.50
C GLY A 181 -6.07 3.93 -9.25
N GLU A 182 -4.83 3.76 -8.83
CA GLU A 182 -4.52 3.27 -7.48
C GLU A 182 -4.98 4.30 -6.47
N GLU A 183 -4.70 5.58 -6.72
CA GLU A 183 -4.87 6.66 -5.78
C GLU A 183 -6.31 7.15 -5.62
N GLY A 184 -6.63 7.58 -4.41
CA GLY A 184 -7.81 8.38 -4.06
C GLY A 184 -9.12 7.83 -4.63
N LEU A 185 -9.75 8.63 -5.50
CA LEU A 185 -11.03 8.29 -6.16
C LEU A 185 -10.86 7.31 -7.34
N GLY A 186 -9.64 6.98 -7.73
CA GLY A 186 -9.36 5.94 -8.74
C GLY A 186 -9.83 4.56 -8.32
N ASN A 187 -9.87 4.28 -7.00
CA ASN A 187 -10.49 3.10 -6.39
C ASN A 187 -10.00 1.77 -7.01
N LEU A 188 -8.71 1.67 -7.28
CA LEU A 188 -8.07 0.48 -7.86
C LEU A 188 -8.67 0.08 -9.23
N ARG A 189 -9.16 1.05 -10.05
CA ARG A 189 -9.87 0.73 -11.29
C ARG A 189 -8.99 -0.03 -12.29
N GLY A 190 -7.69 0.27 -12.29
CA GLY A 190 -6.72 -0.40 -13.16
C GLY A 190 -6.56 -1.87 -12.84
N VAL A 191 -6.22 -2.20 -11.60
CA VAL A 191 -6.08 -3.60 -11.18
C VAL A 191 -7.40 -4.36 -11.26
N ARG A 192 -8.55 -3.71 -11.01
CA ARG A 192 -9.88 -4.33 -11.21
C ARG A 192 -10.09 -4.73 -12.67
N ASN A 193 -9.71 -3.86 -13.62
CA ASN A 193 -9.81 -4.17 -15.05
C ASN A 193 -8.84 -5.29 -15.44
N LEU A 194 -7.61 -5.23 -14.96
CA LEU A 194 -6.59 -6.25 -15.19
C LEU A 194 -7.09 -7.65 -14.80
N PHE A 195 -7.66 -7.78 -13.59
CA PHE A 195 -8.20 -9.06 -13.11
C PHE A 195 -9.50 -9.47 -13.79
N ARG A 196 -10.29 -8.54 -14.28
CA ARG A 196 -11.46 -8.86 -15.11
C ARG A 196 -11.06 -9.43 -16.48
N GLU A 197 -10.00 -8.90 -17.09
CA GLU A 197 -9.55 -9.33 -18.42
C GLU A 197 -8.65 -10.57 -18.39
N LEU A 198 -7.75 -10.67 -17.43
CA LEU A 198 -6.65 -11.65 -17.40
C LEU A 198 -6.61 -12.51 -16.13
N GLY A 199 -7.55 -12.31 -15.19
CA GLY A 199 -7.45 -12.89 -13.83
C GLY A 199 -7.22 -14.40 -13.79
N GLU A 200 -7.89 -15.17 -14.65
CA GLU A 200 -7.70 -16.63 -14.76
C GLU A 200 -6.29 -17.04 -15.22
N GLY A 201 -5.54 -16.11 -15.85
CA GLY A 201 -4.18 -16.34 -16.31
C GLY A 201 -3.09 -15.76 -15.41
N ILE A 202 -3.43 -15.21 -14.22
CA ILE A 202 -2.50 -14.60 -13.28
C ILE A 202 -2.34 -15.51 -12.06
N ASP A 203 -1.15 -16.08 -11.88
CA ASP A 203 -0.82 -16.97 -10.77
C ASP A 203 -0.27 -16.24 -9.54
N ALA A 204 0.27 -15.02 -9.71
CA ALA A 204 0.73 -14.17 -8.62
C ALA A 204 0.82 -12.71 -9.05
N PHE A 205 0.77 -11.80 -8.07
CA PHE A 205 0.80 -10.37 -8.26
C PHE A 205 1.78 -9.71 -7.28
N ILE A 206 2.64 -8.83 -7.77
CA ILE A 206 3.53 -7.99 -6.97
C ILE A 206 3.33 -6.55 -7.41
N THR A 207 2.96 -5.65 -6.50
CA THR A 207 3.11 -4.23 -6.74
C THR A 207 4.38 -3.71 -6.07
N VAL A 208 5.12 -2.84 -6.74
CA VAL A 208 6.37 -2.24 -6.21
C VAL A 208 6.02 -0.85 -5.71
N ASP A 209 5.44 -0.79 -4.52
CA ASP A 209 4.70 0.37 -4.00
C ASP A 209 4.75 0.42 -2.45
N ALA A 210 5.80 -0.10 -1.84
CA ALA A 210 5.98 -0.04 -0.40
C ALA A 210 7.28 0.70 -0.04
N SER A 211 7.32 1.33 1.14
CA SER A 211 8.49 2.11 1.55
C SER A 211 9.71 1.24 1.84
N GLY A 212 10.90 1.76 1.57
CA GLY A 212 12.17 1.13 1.92
C GLY A 212 12.34 -0.29 1.41
N HIS A 213 12.90 -1.17 2.21
CA HIS A 213 13.03 -2.61 1.92
C HIS A 213 11.94 -3.43 2.63
N SER A 214 10.69 -3.04 2.50
CA SER A 214 9.58 -3.73 3.16
C SER A 214 8.88 -4.76 2.26
N VAL A 215 8.15 -5.68 2.88
CA VAL A 215 7.26 -6.62 2.22
C VAL A 215 5.91 -6.62 2.92
N ALA A 216 4.87 -6.21 2.21
CA ALA A 216 3.51 -6.21 2.70
C ALA A 216 2.70 -7.32 2.02
N HIS A 217 2.29 -8.31 2.78
CA HIS A 217 1.42 -9.39 2.33
C HIS A 217 0.10 -9.44 3.12
N GLN A 218 -0.20 -8.33 3.82
CA GLN A 218 -1.46 -8.01 4.46
C GLN A 218 -1.93 -6.64 3.98
N ALA A 219 -3.15 -6.59 3.46
CA ALA A 219 -3.74 -5.40 2.89
C ALA A 219 -4.77 -4.76 3.83
N VAL A 220 -4.68 -3.44 4.01
CA VAL A 220 -5.69 -2.65 4.72
C VAL A 220 -6.87 -2.41 3.79
N GLY A 221 -8.03 -2.98 4.14
CA GLY A 221 -9.28 -2.66 3.45
C GLY A 221 -9.84 -1.31 3.87
N SER A 222 -10.58 -0.67 2.98
CA SER A 222 -11.31 0.56 3.28
C SER A 222 -12.67 0.62 2.59
N ILE A 223 -13.62 1.30 3.25
CA ILE A 223 -14.89 1.70 2.68
C ILE A 223 -15.04 3.21 2.89
N ARG A 224 -15.27 3.93 1.81
CA ARG A 224 -15.34 5.38 1.81
C ARG A 224 -16.69 5.86 1.30
N TYR A 225 -17.31 6.78 2.03
CA TYR A 225 -18.61 7.37 1.69
C TYR A 225 -18.57 8.89 1.73
N ARG A 226 -19.37 9.52 0.88
CA ARG A 226 -19.93 10.83 1.17
C ARG A 226 -21.29 10.62 1.77
N VAL A 227 -21.43 10.94 3.05
CA VAL A 227 -22.70 10.95 3.76
C VAL A 227 -23.35 12.31 3.55
N ARG A 228 -24.57 12.34 3.01
CA ARG A 228 -25.33 13.59 2.78
C ARG A 228 -26.64 13.56 3.53
N VAL A 229 -26.98 14.73 4.08
CA VAL A 229 -28.26 15.00 4.73
C VAL A 229 -28.89 16.16 4.01
N LYS A 230 -30.11 15.97 3.47
CA LYS A 230 -30.88 17.02 2.79
C LYS A 230 -32.21 17.21 3.48
N GLY A 231 -32.59 18.46 3.63
CA GLY A 231 -33.87 18.92 4.21
C GLY A 231 -34.41 20.15 3.49
N PRO A 232 -35.50 20.77 3.95
CA PRO A 232 -36.13 21.87 3.25
C PRO A 232 -35.34 23.20 3.32
N GLY A 233 -34.52 23.37 4.38
CA GLY A 233 -33.96 24.68 4.69
C GLY A 233 -35.02 25.64 5.25
N GLY A 234 -34.67 26.92 5.36
CA GLY A 234 -35.58 27.97 5.82
C GLY A 234 -34.88 29.21 6.39
N HIS A 235 -35.63 30.18 6.78
CA HIS A 235 -35.13 31.37 7.45
C HIS A 235 -34.94 31.09 8.95
N SER A 236 -33.78 31.38 9.51
CA SER A 236 -33.42 30.96 10.88
C SER A 236 -34.36 31.52 11.98
N TRP A 237 -35.04 32.64 11.72
CA TRP A 237 -36.01 33.23 12.64
C TRP A 237 -37.44 32.78 12.33
N SER A 238 -37.90 32.99 11.10
CA SER A 238 -39.32 32.75 10.73
C SER A 238 -39.68 31.25 10.74
N ASP A 239 -38.76 30.41 10.35
CA ASP A 239 -38.97 28.97 10.23
C ASP A 239 -38.33 28.19 11.39
N PHE A 240 -38.06 28.87 12.53
CA PHE A 240 -37.53 28.24 13.72
C PHE A 240 -38.44 27.11 14.19
N GLY A 241 -37.85 25.91 14.38
CA GLY A 241 -38.62 24.67 14.60
C GLY A 241 -38.51 23.69 13.43
N THR A 242 -37.94 24.11 12.32
CA THR A 242 -37.58 23.24 11.19
C THR A 242 -36.25 22.57 11.47
N PRO A 243 -36.13 21.23 11.31
CA PRO A 243 -34.87 20.51 11.45
C PRO A 243 -33.82 21.04 10.49
N SER A 244 -32.54 21.14 10.96
CA SER A 244 -31.42 21.64 10.17
C SER A 244 -30.51 20.48 9.74
N ALA A 245 -30.17 20.44 8.46
CA ALA A 245 -29.23 19.44 7.93
C ALA A 245 -27.84 19.51 8.61
N VAL A 246 -27.38 20.73 8.98
CA VAL A 246 -26.08 20.88 9.71
C VAL A 246 -26.20 20.34 11.13
N HIS A 247 -27.31 20.55 11.82
CA HIS A 247 -27.52 20.01 13.17
C HIS A 247 -27.62 18.47 13.12
N ALA A 248 -28.34 17.92 12.14
CA ALA A 248 -28.44 16.47 11.93
C ALA A 248 -27.06 15.85 11.65
N LEU A 249 -26.26 16.51 10.80
CA LEU A 249 -24.89 16.08 10.51
C LEU A 249 -23.99 16.14 11.75
N GLY A 250 -24.12 17.20 12.56
CA GLY A 250 -23.36 17.33 13.82
C GLY A 250 -23.66 16.18 14.80
N ARG A 251 -24.95 15.83 14.98
CA ARG A 251 -25.39 14.69 15.79
C ARG A 251 -24.88 13.35 15.22
N ALA A 252 -24.96 13.19 13.91
CA ALA A 252 -24.43 11.99 13.22
C ALA A 252 -22.93 11.86 13.39
N THR A 253 -22.18 12.95 13.30
CA THR A 253 -20.72 12.97 13.51
C THR A 253 -20.35 12.65 14.95
N ALA A 254 -21.09 13.19 15.93
CA ALA A 254 -20.89 12.88 17.35
C ALA A 254 -21.15 11.40 17.63
N ALA A 255 -22.29 10.86 17.16
CA ALA A 255 -22.62 9.43 17.32
C ALA A 255 -21.59 8.50 16.64
N LEU A 256 -21.03 8.93 15.51
CA LEU A 256 -19.94 8.22 14.85
C LEU A 256 -18.66 8.28 15.70
N ALA A 257 -18.30 9.43 16.24
CA ALA A 257 -17.09 9.63 17.04
C ALA A 257 -17.09 8.81 18.33
N ASP A 258 -18.27 8.50 18.87
CA ASP A 258 -18.45 7.68 20.08
C ASP A 258 -18.32 6.16 19.80
N LEU A 259 -18.09 5.74 18.55
CA LEU A 259 -17.94 4.33 18.24
C LEU A 259 -16.63 3.77 18.79
N GLU A 260 -16.74 2.78 19.64
CA GLU A 260 -15.58 1.98 20.05
C GLU A 260 -15.20 1.00 18.93
N VAL A 261 -13.91 0.90 18.62
CA VAL A 261 -13.35 -0.01 17.64
C VAL A 261 -12.28 -0.91 18.25
N PRO A 262 -12.10 -2.15 17.78
CA PRO A 262 -11.08 -3.04 18.31
C PRO A 262 -9.67 -2.54 17.95
N ALA A 263 -8.74 -2.67 18.89
CA ALA A 263 -7.31 -2.47 18.62
C ALA A 263 -6.73 -3.65 17.79
N SER A 264 -7.30 -4.85 17.94
CA SER A 264 -6.95 -6.05 17.17
C SER A 264 -8.22 -6.83 16.78
N PRO A 265 -8.45 -7.07 15.47
CA PRO A 265 -7.68 -6.53 14.33
C PRO A 265 -7.74 -5.00 14.29
N ARG A 266 -6.64 -4.35 13.91
CA ARG A 266 -6.59 -2.87 13.82
C ARG A 266 -7.71 -2.36 12.93
N THR A 267 -8.57 -1.54 13.49
CA THR A 267 -9.75 -0.99 12.85
C THR A 267 -9.84 0.49 13.18
N THR A 268 -10.14 1.33 12.19
CA THR A 268 -10.15 2.78 12.35
C THR A 268 -11.27 3.41 11.52
N PHE A 269 -11.68 4.62 11.91
CA PHE A 269 -12.60 5.45 11.12
C PHE A 269 -12.22 6.93 11.24
N ASN A 270 -12.62 7.72 10.23
CA ASN A 270 -12.42 9.16 10.24
C ASN A 270 -13.48 9.88 9.38
N ALA A 271 -14.09 10.93 9.92
CA ALA A 271 -14.87 11.92 9.17
C ALA A 271 -13.91 13.06 8.79
N GLY A 272 -13.27 12.96 7.61
CA GLY A 272 -12.15 13.82 7.24
C GLY A 272 -12.53 15.17 6.64
N VAL A 273 -13.70 15.28 6.03
CA VAL A 273 -14.17 16.51 5.36
C VAL A 273 -15.61 16.76 5.72
N VAL A 274 -15.94 18.00 6.14
CA VAL A 274 -17.30 18.41 6.48
C VAL A 274 -17.69 19.64 5.64
N ARG A 275 -18.92 19.64 5.10
CA ARG A 275 -19.48 20.75 4.33
C ARG A 275 -20.94 20.93 4.70
N GLY A 276 -21.45 22.17 4.69
CA GLY A 276 -22.89 22.42 4.90
C GLY A 276 -23.25 23.86 5.17
N GLY A 277 -24.51 24.19 4.91
CA GLY A 277 -25.07 25.53 5.05
C GLY A 277 -24.64 26.50 3.94
N THR A 278 -25.32 27.64 3.88
CA THR A 278 -25.09 28.68 2.86
C THR A 278 -24.98 30.08 3.47
N SER A 279 -25.66 30.34 4.59
CA SER A 279 -25.68 31.63 5.26
C SER A 279 -25.93 31.48 6.76
N ILE A 280 -25.42 32.42 7.55
CA ILE A 280 -25.56 32.43 9.01
C ILE A 280 -27.01 32.51 9.49
N ASN A 281 -27.88 33.12 8.71
CA ASN A 281 -29.30 33.31 9.02
C ASN A 281 -30.24 32.38 8.24
N ALA A 282 -29.71 31.28 7.68
CA ALA A 282 -30.47 30.23 7.00
C ALA A 282 -30.38 28.91 7.78
N ILE A 283 -31.52 28.22 7.92
CA ILE A 283 -31.55 26.80 8.31
C ILE A 283 -30.93 26.01 7.14
N ALA A 284 -29.92 25.24 7.40
CA ALA A 284 -29.21 24.54 6.34
C ALA A 284 -30.09 23.48 5.66
N ALA A 285 -30.24 23.58 4.34
CA ALA A 285 -30.94 22.60 3.52
C ALA A 285 -30.09 21.38 3.20
N GLU A 286 -28.75 21.50 3.18
CA GLU A 286 -27.86 20.39 2.88
C GLU A 286 -26.62 20.47 3.77
N ALA A 287 -26.15 19.27 4.18
CA ALA A 287 -24.84 19.09 4.81
C ALA A 287 -24.28 17.71 4.47
N SER A 288 -22.95 17.57 4.46
CA SER A 288 -22.28 16.31 4.17
C SER A 288 -20.95 16.18 4.90
N PHE A 289 -20.51 14.94 5.13
CA PHE A 289 -19.12 14.62 5.45
C PHE A 289 -18.61 13.45 4.62
N ASP A 290 -17.28 13.42 4.40
CA ASP A 290 -16.61 12.30 3.76
C ASP A 290 -16.05 11.40 4.86
N LEU A 291 -16.44 10.11 4.83
CA LEU A 291 -16.15 9.07 5.81
C LEU A 291 -15.16 8.06 5.24
N ASP A 292 -14.11 7.73 6.00
CA ASP A 292 -13.15 6.68 5.71
C ASP A 292 -13.20 5.62 6.83
N LEU A 293 -13.53 4.38 6.49
CA LEU A 293 -13.55 3.22 7.40
C LEU A 293 -12.45 2.28 6.96
N ARG A 294 -11.62 1.79 7.90
CA ARG A 294 -10.51 0.89 7.58
C ARG A 294 -10.41 -0.28 8.54
N SER A 295 -10.01 -1.44 8.04
CA SER A 295 -9.56 -2.59 8.84
C SER A 295 -8.64 -3.51 8.06
N ILE A 296 -7.82 -4.26 8.78
CA ILE A 296 -7.03 -5.38 8.24
C ILE A 296 -7.83 -6.69 8.15
N SER A 297 -9.06 -6.73 8.73
CA SER A 297 -10.00 -7.87 8.65
C SER A 297 -11.23 -7.48 7.83
N PRO A 298 -11.61 -8.27 6.82
CA PRO A 298 -12.86 -8.08 6.08
C PRO A 298 -14.09 -8.06 6.99
N GLU A 299 -14.14 -8.96 7.97
CA GLU A 299 -15.27 -9.11 8.91
C GLU A 299 -15.38 -7.90 9.84
N ALA A 300 -14.25 -7.42 10.39
CA ALA A 300 -14.22 -6.24 11.24
C ALA A 300 -14.59 -4.97 10.45
N LEU A 301 -14.17 -4.87 9.18
CA LEU A 301 -14.54 -3.76 8.30
C LEU A 301 -16.05 -3.75 8.01
N ALA A 302 -16.63 -4.89 7.70
CA ALA A 302 -18.07 -5.02 7.48
C ALA A 302 -18.88 -4.70 8.75
N ALA A 303 -18.42 -5.17 9.91
CA ALA A 303 -19.05 -4.85 11.20
C ALA A 303 -18.96 -3.35 11.52
N LEU A 304 -17.81 -2.70 11.25
CA LEU A 304 -17.66 -1.27 11.41
C LEU A 304 -18.60 -0.50 10.48
N ASP A 305 -18.70 -0.87 9.19
CA ASP A 305 -19.61 -0.24 8.24
C ASP A 305 -21.07 -0.28 8.73
N ALA A 306 -21.55 -1.44 9.17
CA ALA A 306 -22.90 -1.58 9.70
C ALA A 306 -23.14 -0.68 10.92
N ARG A 307 -22.19 -0.64 11.87
CA ARG A 307 -22.27 0.19 13.08
C ARG A 307 -22.22 1.68 12.75
N ALA A 308 -21.31 2.10 11.87
CA ALA A 308 -21.17 3.49 11.43
C ALA A 308 -22.47 3.99 10.77
N ARG A 309 -23.03 3.21 9.84
CA ARG A 309 -24.32 3.55 9.21
C ARG A 309 -25.47 3.65 10.22
N THR A 310 -25.48 2.77 11.23
CA THR A 310 -26.49 2.80 12.29
C THR A 310 -26.35 4.05 13.15
N ALA A 311 -25.14 4.38 13.62
CA ALA A 311 -24.87 5.58 14.41
C ALA A 311 -25.24 6.88 13.66
N ILE A 312 -24.90 6.95 12.37
CA ILE A 312 -25.25 8.09 11.51
C ILE A 312 -26.76 8.24 11.38
N ARG A 313 -27.51 7.16 11.10
CA ARG A 313 -28.99 7.18 11.05
C ARG A 313 -29.59 7.63 12.37
N GLN A 314 -29.09 7.14 13.50
CA GLN A 314 -29.53 7.54 14.82
C GLN A 314 -29.31 9.03 15.09
N GLY A 315 -28.14 9.57 14.71
CA GLY A 315 -27.85 10.99 14.85
C GLY A 315 -28.79 11.87 14.03
N VAL A 316 -29.07 11.48 12.78
CA VAL A 316 -30.04 12.19 11.91
C VAL A 316 -31.45 12.12 12.49
N ALA A 317 -31.90 10.95 12.93
CA ALA A 317 -33.21 10.77 13.54
C ALA A 317 -33.36 11.54 14.86
N ALA A 318 -32.29 11.73 15.62
CA ALA A 318 -32.28 12.54 16.84
C ALA A 318 -32.53 14.04 16.56
N GLU A 319 -32.10 14.55 15.40
CA GLU A 319 -32.47 15.92 15.00
C GLU A 319 -33.94 16.02 14.59
N GLU A 320 -34.48 15.03 13.87
CA GLU A 320 -35.90 14.99 13.54
C GLU A 320 -36.78 14.95 14.82
N ALA A 321 -36.41 14.08 15.75
CA ALA A 321 -37.13 13.92 17.02
C ALA A 321 -37.06 15.16 17.93
N ARG A 322 -36.06 16.02 17.75
CA ARG A 322 -35.93 17.31 18.48
C ARG A 322 -37.12 18.27 18.21
N TRP A 323 -37.80 18.08 17.06
CA TRP A 323 -38.85 18.98 16.57
C TRP A 323 -40.12 18.16 16.31
N PRO A 324 -40.88 17.75 17.35
CA PRO A 324 -41.99 16.81 17.23
C PRO A 324 -43.13 17.33 16.37
N GLU A 325 -43.34 18.66 16.33
CA GLU A 325 -44.36 19.30 15.50
C GLU A 325 -43.98 19.37 14.01
N SER A 326 -42.71 19.17 13.69
CA SER A 326 -42.24 19.19 12.30
C SER A 326 -42.54 17.87 11.60
N LYS A 327 -43.11 17.95 10.39
CA LYS A 327 -43.31 16.80 9.51
C LYS A 327 -42.10 16.49 8.62
N VAL A 328 -41.05 17.29 8.74
CA VAL A 328 -39.84 17.16 7.95
C VAL A 328 -39.15 15.80 8.25
N ARG A 329 -38.74 15.14 7.19
CA ARG A 329 -37.85 14.00 7.25
C ARG A 329 -36.67 14.30 6.32
N PHE A 330 -35.45 13.97 6.79
CA PHE A 330 -34.26 14.14 5.97
C PHE A 330 -34.14 13.06 4.92
N GLU A 331 -33.67 13.43 3.75
CA GLU A 331 -33.07 12.51 2.82
C GLU A 331 -31.62 12.25 3.25
N LEU A 332 -31.33 11.02 3.69
CA LEU A 332 -30.00 10.56 4.07
C LEU A 332 -29.45 9.62 3.01
N SER A 333 -28.33 9.97 2.38
CA SER A 333 -27.64 9.12 1.42
C SER A 333 -26.21 8.80 1.85
N PHE A 334 -25.72 7.64 1.34
CA PHE A 334 -24.35 7.16 1.47
C PHE A 334 -23.80 6.93 0.07
N ASP A 335 -23.19 7.96 -0.50
CA ASP A 335 -22.59 7.88 -1.83
C ASP A 335 -21.22 7.22 -1.70
N THR A 336 -21.06 6.02 -2.26
CA THR A 336 -19.80 5.29 -2.20
C THR A 336 -18.72 6.01 -3.01
N LEU A 337 -17.66 6.44 -2.36
CA LEU A 337 -16.48 7.05 -2.99
C LEU A 337 -15.43 6.01 -3.38
N GLY A 338 -15.38 4.88 -2.66
CA GLY A 338 -14.46 3.80 -2.95
C GLY A 338 -14.59 2.64 -1.97
N VAL A 339 -14.21 1.46 -2.45
CA VAL A 339 -14.12 0.24 -1.64
C VAL A 339 -12.85 -0.50 -2.02
N ARG A 340 -11.95 -0.67 -1.05
CA ARG A 340 -10.76 -1.51 -1.20
C ARG A 340 -10.91 -2.72 -0.28
N PRO A 341 -10.86 -3.95 -0.77
CA PRO A 341 -11.00 -5.12 0.08
C PRO A 341 -9.78 -5.29 0.99
N ALA A 342 -9.98 -5.80 2.20
CA ALA A 342 -8.88 -6.32 3.01
C ALA A 342 -8.51 -7.72 2.54
N GLY A 343 -7.28 -8.14 2.81
CA GLY A 343 -6.82 -9.49 2.49
C GLY A 343 -5.46 -9.78 3.10
N MET A 344 -5.13 -11.06 3.23
CA MET A 344 -3.84 -11.48 3.78
C MET A 344 -3.36 -12.77 3.09
N LEU A 345 -2.08 -12.80 2.76
CA LEU A 345 -1.39 -14.01 2.32
C LEU A 345 -0.63 -14.60 3.50
N ALA A 346 -0.73 -15.91 3.71
CA ALA A 346 -0.04 -16.57 4.82
C ALA A 346 1.50 -16.42 4.71
N ASP A 347 2.18 -16.28 5.84
CA ASP A 347 3.65 -16.24 5.93
C ASP A 347 4.34 -17.43 5.25
N THR A 348 3.66 -18.57 5.24
CA THR A 348 4.14 -19.84 4.63
C THR A 348 3.86 -19.94 3.14
N ALA A 349 3.17 -18.98 2.54
CA ALA A 349 2.88 -18.97 1.11
C ALA A 349 4.17 -18.90 0.27
N ARG A 350 4.18 -19.56 -0.89
CA ARG A 350 5.36 -19.63 -1.77
C ARG A 350 5.88 -18.22 -2.11
N LEU A 351 4.99 -17.29 -2.47
CA LEU A 351 5.38 -15.95 -2.87
C LEU A 351 6.11 -15.20 -1.73
N VAL A 352 5.59 -15.26 -0.48
CA VAL A 352 6.22 -14.62 0.69
C VAL A 352 7.58 -15.25 1.00
N ARG A 353 7.68 -16.60 0.94
CA ARG A 353 8.95 -17.28 1.15
C ARG A 353 9.99 -16.89 0.11
N VAL A 354 9.62 -16.86 -1.18
CA VAL A 354 10.54 -16.47 -2.26
C VAL A 354 10.96 -15.02 -2.11
N ALA A 355 10.03 -14.10 -1.75
CA ALA A 355 10.35 -12.70 -1.51
C ALA A 355 11.40 -12.55 -0.39
N ARG A 356 11.16 -13.16 0.77
CA ARG A 356 12.10 -13.11 1.91
C ARG A 356 13.44 -13.78 1.60
N GLN A 357 13.44 -14.86 0.86
CA GLN A 357 14.66 -15.58 0.49
C GLN A 357 15.48 -14.75 -0.50
N SER A 358 14.87 -14.19 -1.54
CA SER A 358 15.54 -13.31 -2.50
C SER A 358 16.15 -12.09 -1.81
N ALA A 359 15.44 -11.47 -0.84
CA ALA A 359 15.98 -10.38 -0.04
C ALA A 359 17.26 -10.79 0.71
N ARG A 360 17.19 -11.88 1.45
CA ARG A 360 18.33 -12.39 2.23
C ARG A 360 19.55 -12.71 1.36
N SER A 361 19.34 -13.25 0.15
CA SER A 361 20.42 -13.53 -0.80
C SER A 361 21.15 -12.25 -1.27
N LEU A 362 20.50 -11.10 -1.15
CA LEU A 362 21.04 -9.76 -1.46
C LEU A 362 21.53 -9.01 -0.22
N GLY A 363 21.53 -9.65 0.96
CA GLY A 363 21.85 -9.00 2.23
C GLY A 363 20.79 -8.00 2.71
N ILE A 364 19.57 -8.11 2.20
CA ILE A 364 18.42 -7.32 2.65
C ILE A 364 17.72 -8.06 3.78
N SER A 365 17.40 -7.36 4.87
CA SER A 365 16.48 -7.80 5.92
C SER A 365 15.12 -7.16 5.69
N PRO A 366 14.17 -7.84 5.04
CA PRO A 366 12.90 -7.21 4.68
C PRO A 366 12.05 -6.96 5.92
N GLU A 367 11.52 -5.75 6.05
CA GLU A 367 10.62 -5.35 7.12
C GLU A 367 9.18 -5.74 6.78
N PRO A 368 8.41 -6.30 7.71
CA PRO A 368 7.00 -6.55 7.49
C PRO A 368 6.23 -5.23 7.43
N ALA A 369 5.34 -5.09 6.47
CA ALA A 369 4.45 -3.94 6.34
C ALA A 369 3.00 -4.38 6.15
N THR A 370 2.08 -3.46 6.45
CA THR A 370 0.64 -3.61 6.18
C THR A 370 0.18 -2.31 5.55
N ILE A 371 -0.17 -2.35 4.27
CA ILE A 371 -0.51 -1.17 3.47
C ILE A 371 -1.81 -1.37 2.69
N SER A 372 -2.31 -0.31 2.08
CA SER A 372 -3.38 -0.37 1.07
C SER A 372 -2.76 -0.03 -0.28
N SER A 373 -2.86 -0.93 -1.24
CA SER A 373 -2.24 -0.83 -2.56
C SER A 373 -3.02 -1.64 -3.59
N ASP A 374 -2.54 -1.72 -4.82
CA ASP A 374 -3.10 -2.61 -5.86
C ASP A 374 -3.13 -4.09 -5.44
N ALA A 375 -2.28 -4.51 -4.49
CA ALA A 375 -2.28 -5.88 -3.95
C ALA A 375 -3.58 -6.24 -3.18
N ASN A 376 -4.37 -5.25 -2.75
CA ASN A 376 -5.63 -5.49 -2.04
C ASN A 376 -6.59 -6.37 -2.83
N LEU A 377 -6.75 -6.08 -4.12
CA LEU A 377 -7.71 -6.80 -4.96
C LEU A 377 -7.32 -8.28 -5.16
N PRO A 378 -6.13 -8.63 -5.68
CA PRO A 378 -5.74 -10.02 -5.84
C PRO A 378 -5.74 -10.81 -4.54
N LEU A 379 -5.31 -10.23 -3.41
CA LEU A 379 -5.40 -10.87 -2.09
C LEU A 379 -6.83 -11.26 -1.75
N SER A 380 -7.79 -10.38 -2.01
CA SER A 380 -9.22 -10.65 -1.74
C SER A 380 -9.83 -11.70 -2.68
N LEU A 381 -9.24 -11.90 -3.85
CA LEU A 381 -9.62 -12.92 -4.82
C LEU A 381 -8.94 -14.27 -4.58
N GLY A 382 -8.08 -14.38 -3.54
CA GLY A 382 -7.32 -15.59 -3.24
C GLY A 382 -6.09 -15.78 -4.15
N VAL A 383 -5.75 -14.80 -4.99
CA VAL A 383 -4.52 -14.81 -5.79
C VAL A 383 -3.35 -14.37 -4.92
N PRO A 384 -2.25 -15.15 -4.86
CA PRO A 384 -1.06 -14.78 -4.12
C PRO A 384 -0.56 -13.39 -4.53
N ALA A 385 -0.54 -12.44 -3.58
CA ALA A 385 -0.09 -11.08 -3.86
C ALA A 385 0.68 -10.48 -2.69
N LEU A 386 1.55 -9.51 -3.00
CA LEU A 386 2.25 -8.69 -2.02
C LEU A 386 2.61 -7.32 -2.61
N ALA A 387 2.88 -6.36 -1.74
CA ALA A 387 3.58 -5.15 -2.11
C ALA A 387 5.04 -5.22 -1.68
N LEU A 388 5.93 -4.79 -2.56
CA LEU A 388 7.38 -4.82 -2.42
C LEU A 388 7.91 -3.40 -2.24
N GLY A 389 8.91 -3.26 -1.36
CA GLY A 389 9.55 -1.98 -1.10
C GLY A 389 10.35 -1.44 -2.28
N ILE A 390 10.30 -0.12 -2.44
CA ILE A 390 10.97 0.64 -3.50
C ILE A 390 12.47 0.90 -3.24
N GLY A 391 12.96 0.51 -2.05
CA GLY A 391 14.34 0.80 -1.59
C GLY A 391 14.53 2.24 -1.12
N GLY A 392 15.76 2.57 -0.71
CA GLY A 392 16.08 3.90 -0.23
C GLY A 392 15.22 4.37 0.94
N THR A 393 15.00 5.68 1.03
CA THR A 393 14.14 6.29 2.05
C THR A 393 13.20 7.29 1.41
N SER A 394 11.90 7.09 1.57
CA SER A 394 10.86 8.04 1.18
C SER A 394 10.38 8.85 2.37
N ARG A 395 9.92 10.07 2.13
CA ARG A 395 9.31 10.96 3.14
C ARG A 395 8.28 11.86 2.50
N GLY A 396 7.23 12.16 3.25
CA GLY A 396 6.23 13.14 2.87
C GLY A 396 5.36 12.70 1.70
N GLU A 397 5.20 11.39 1.48
CA GLU A 397 4.27 10.89 0.47
C GLU A 397 2.91 11.58 0.61
N HIS A 398 2.24 11.87 -0.52
CA HIS A 398 1.00 12.63 -0.59
C HIS A 398 1.12 14.12 -0.17
N SER A 399 2.34 14.68 -0.08
CA SER A 399 2.55 16.11 0.15
C SER A 399 3.45 16.73 -0.93
N LEU A 400 3.44 18.07 -1.05
CA LEU A 400 4.31 18.78 -1.99
C LEU A 400 5.80 18.71 -1.63
N GLU A 401 6.12 18.31 -0.39
CA GLU A 401 7.46 18.11 0.14
C GLU A 401 7.95 16.66 0.01
N GLU A 402 7.25 15.85 -0.80
CA GLU A 402 7.63 14.45 -1.02
C GLU A 402 9.06 14.35 -1.53
N SER A 403 9.78 13.38 -0.98
CA SER A 403 11.17 13.14 -1.35
C SER A 403 11.53 11.66 -1.31
N TYR A 404 12.46 11.29 -2.16
CA TYR A 404 13.10 9.98 -2.22
C TYR A 404 14.63 10.16 -2.10
N ASP A 405 15.26 9.41 -1.22
CA ASP A 405 16.72 9.34 -1.08
C ASP A 405 17.19 7.92 -1.41
N ASP A 406 17.90 7.75 -2.52
CA ASP A 406 18.45 6.45 -2.94
C ASP A 406 19.51 5.95 -1.96
N GLY A 407 20.23 6.87 -1.31
CA GLY A 407 21.25 6.54 -0.33
C GLY A 407 22.30 5.57 -0.86
N PRO A 408 22.94 4.77 0.03
CA PRO A 408 23.97 3.81 -0.38
C PRO A 408 23.41 2.49 -0.93
N ASP A 409 22.13 2.19 -0.77
CA ASP A 409 21.57 0.86 -1.02
C ASP A 409 20.16 0.82 -1.65
N GLY A 410 19.60 1.96 -2.07
CA GLY A 410 18.29 2.03 -2.74
C GLY A 410 18.22 1.18 -4.02
N TRP A 411 19.33 1.06 -4.74
CA TRP A 411 19.48 0.19 -5.91
C TRP A 411 19.23 -1.30 -5.61
N ARG A 412 19.37 -1.75 -4.35
CA ARG A 412 19.13 -3.15 -3.97
C ARG A 412 17.67 -3.57 -4.14
N ALA A 413 16.72 -2.65 -4.03
CA ALA A 413 15.30 -2.95 -4.31
C ALA A 413 15.08 -3.35 -5.77
N VAL A 414 15.81 -2.73 -6.71
CA VAL A 414 15.75 -3.10 -8.13
C VAL A 414 16.24 -4.53 -8.35
N GLN A 415 17.34 -4.89 -7.70
CA GLN A 415 17.86 -6.26 -7.72
C GLN A 415 16.89 -7.25 -7.05
N TRP A 416 16.26 -6.82 -5.94
CA TRP A 416 15.30 -7.66 -5.22
C TRP A 416 14.08 -7.96 -6.07
N ALA A 417 13.50 -6.96 -6.72
CA ALA A 417 12.37 -7.14 -7.65
C ALA A 417 12.73 -8.12 -8.80
N ALA A 418 13.91 -7.97 -9.40
CA ALA A 418 14.38 -8.86 -10.45
C ALA A 418 14.60 -10.30 -9.98
N LEU A 419 15.33 -10.48 -8.87
CA LEU A 419 15.61 -11.80 -8.30
C LEU A 419 14.34 -12.51 -7.85
N LEU A 420 13.44 -11.80 -7.18
CA LEU A 420 12.13 -12.32 -6.75
C LEU A 420 11.30 -12.76 -7.97
N ALA A 421 11.16 -11.91 -8.97
CA ALA A 421 10.34 -12.21 -10.15
C ALA A 421 10.86 -13.47 -10.87
N VAL A 422 12.18 -13.53 -11.17
CA VAL A 422 12.76 -14.69 -11.86
C VAL A 422 12.71 -15.95 -11.00
N SER A 423 12.97 -15.85 -9.69
CA SER A 423 12.90 -17.01 -8.77
C SER A 423 11.48 -17.56 -8.65
N TYR A 424 10.48 -16.69 -8.71
CA TYR A 424 9.06 -17.12 -8.64
C TYR A 424 8.61 -17.82 -9.92
N VAL A 425 8.92 -17.26 -11.10
CA VAL A 425 8.48 -17.83 -12.39
C VAL A 425 9.39 -18.99 -12.86
N GLY A 426 10.55 -19.17 -12.25
CA GLY A 426 11.53 -20.22 -12.55
C GLY A 426 12.52 -19.82 -13.64
N LEU A 427 13.81 -19.92 -13.32
CA LEU A 427 14.93 -19.77 -14.27
C LEU A 427 15.04 -21.04 -15.13
N LYS A 428 15.41 -20.86 -16.43
CA LYS A 428 15.63 -21.94 -17.39
C LYS A 428 17.10 -21.98 -17.83
#